data_007215e2056953339b8daa2b4733b1fd
#
_entry.id   007215e2056953339b8daa2b4733b1fd
#
_cell.length_a   1.000
_cell.length_b   1.000
_cell.length_c   1.000
_cell.angle_alpha   90.00
_cell.angle_beta   90.00
_cell.angle_gamma   90.00
#
_symmetry.space_group_name_H-M   'P 1'
#
loop_
_entity.id
_entity.type
_entity.pdbx_description
1 polymer ?
#
loop_
_entity_poly.entity_id
_entity_poly.type
_entity_poly.pdbx_seq_one_letter_code
_entity_poly.pdbx_strand_id
1 'polypeptide(L)'
;MAQLVLTNADITVNGVVLSNRANSVELNYEIESVEVTSFGTNRSFVGGLQNNTITIEFMQDFVAANVEATIFPLVGQQTSVTVRPSAAATSATNPLYTVSGTFLSSHTPVSGAVGELAMTSLTFTGGTLVKTTS
;
A
#
# COMPACT_ATOMS: atom_id res chain seq x y z
N MET A 1 -13.32 -23.00 4.38
CA MET A 1 -12.86 -21.69 3.91
C MET A 1 -12.65 -20.75 5.08
N ALA A 2 -11.54 -20.08 5.12
CA ALA A 2 -11.23 -19.14 6.19
C ALA A 2 -11.47 -17.70 5.74
N GLN A 3 -12.25 -16.98 6.51
CA GLN A 3 -12.43 -15.56 6.32
C GLN A 3 -11.39 -14.81 7.12
N LEU A 4 -10.93 -13.69 6.59
CA LEU A 4 -9.83 -12.93 7.19
C LEU A 4 -10.35 -11.70 7.92
N VAL A 5 -9.91 -11.56 9.16
CA VAL A 5 -10.06 -10.31 9.91
C VAL A 5 -8.66 -9.76 10.13
N LEU A 6 -8.42 -8.56 9.64
CA LEU A 6 -7.11 -7.93 9.75
C LEU A 6 -6.90 -7.41 11.17
N THR A 7 -6.06 -8.08 11.93
CA THR A 7 -5.75 -7.67 13.29
C THR A 7 -4.27 -7.32 13.49
N ASN A 8 -3.38 -7.91 12.68
CA ASN A 8 -1.96 -7.68 12.80
C ASN A 8 -1.27 -7.70 11.43
N ALA A 9 -1.85 -7.00 10.46
CA ALA A 9 -1.23 -6.86 9.14
C ALA A 9 0.19 -6.31 9.27
N ASP A 10 1.07 -6.82 8.42
CA ASP A 10 2.48 -6.41 8.41
C ASP A 10 2.67 -5.40 7.28
N ILE A 11 3.13 -4.20 7.63
CA ILE A 11 3.31 -3.10 6.69
C ILE A 11 4.72 -2.57 6.84
N THR A 12 5.46 -2.57 5.71
CA THR A 12 6.83 -2.07 5.67
C THR A 12 6.94 -1.04 4.54
N VAL A 13 7.43 0.14 4.87
CA VAL A 13 7.63 1.22 3.90
C VAL A 13 9.13 1.54 3.87
N ASN A 14 9.71 1.43 2.67
CA ASN A 14 11.13 1.70 2.43
C ASN A 14 12.04 0.94 3.41
N GLY A 15 11.68 -0.30 3.72
CA GLY A 15 12.46 -1.15 4.62
C GLY A 15 12.22 -0.92 6.10
N VAL A 16 11.33 -0.01 6.46
CA VAL A 16 11.01 0.28 7.87
C VAL A 16 9.64 -0.28 8.20
N VAL A 17 9.57 -1.09 9.25
CA VAL A 17 8.31 -1.70 9.69
C VAL A 17 7.50 -0.66 10.46
N LEU A 18 6.30 -0.38 9.97
CA LEU A 18 5.40 0.60 10.57
C LEU A 18 4.07 -0.02 10.99
N SER A 19 4.00 -1.34 11.07
CA SER A 19 2.76 -2.08 11.35
C SER A 19 2.09 -1.63 12.66
N ASN A 20 2.87 -1.34 13.67
CA ASN A 20 2.34 -0.99 14.99
C ASN A 20 1.80 0.44 15.07
N ARG A 21 1.92 1.21 13.99
CA ARG A 21 1.38 2.58 13.91
C ARG A 21 0.25 2.68 12.89
N ALA A 22 0.03 1.63 12.11
CA ALA A 22 -1.00 1.63 11.08
C ALA A 22 -2.35 1.27 11.68
N ASN A 23 -3.37 2.02 11.30
CA ASN A 23 -4.74 1.78 11.71
C ASN A 23 -5.54 1.10 10.62
N SER A 24 -5.19 1.35 9.35
CA SER A 24 -5.91 0.84 8.20
C SER A 24 -4.97 0.71 7.02
N VAL A 25 -5.18 -0.30 6.19
CA VAL A 25 -4.42 -0.48 4.96
C VAL A 25 -5.34 -1.01 3.87
N GLU A 26 -5.16 -0.46 2.66
CA GLU A 26 -5.87 -0.95 1.48
C GLU A 26 -4.88 -1.03 0.33
N LEU A 27 -4.77 -2.21 -0.28
CA LEU A 27 -3.94 -2.43 -1.45
C LEU A 27 -4.85 -2.76 -2.61
N ASN A 28 -4.82 -1.93 -3.65
CA ASN A 28 -5.59 -2.13 -4.86
C ASN A 28 -4.64 -2.49 -6.01
N TYR A 29 -4.86 -3.68 -6.60
CA TYR A 29 -4.10 -4.14 -7.76
C TYR A 29 -4.96 -3.95 -8.99
N GLU A 30 -4.55 -3.05 -9.87
CA GLU A 30 -5.32 -2.69 -11.05
C GLU A 30 -4.43 -2.66 -12.27
N ILE A 31 -4.94 -3.23 -13.35
CA ILE A 31 -4.30 -3.14 -14.66
C ILE A 31 -5.28 -2.44 -15.60
N GLU A 32 -4.81 -1.36 -16.23
CA GLU A 32 -5.63 -0.63 -17.19
C GLU A 32 -6.09 -1.56 -18.29
N SER A 33 -7.39 -1.50 -18.64
CA SER A 33 -7.92 -2.28 -19.75
C SER A 33 -7.90 -1.42 -21.02
N VAL A 34 -7.34 -1.97 -22.08
CA VAL A 34 -7.26 -1.32 -23.38
C VAL A 34 -8.13 -2.09 -24.35
N GLU A 35 -9.09 -1.41 -24.97
CA GLU A 35 -9.99 -2.05 -25.91
C GLU A 35 -9.29 -2.25 -27.25
N VAL A 36 -9.34 -3.49 -27.75
CA VAL A 36 -8.74 -3.88 -29.02
C VAL A 36 -9.78 -4.55 -29.92
N THR A 37 -11.04 -4.15 -29.78
CA THR A 37 -12.14 -4.72 -30.52
C THR A 37 -11.96 -4.48 -32.02
N SER A 38 -12.06 -5.56 -32.79
CA SER A 38 -12.10 -5.50 -34.24
C SER A 38 -13.49 -5.93 -34.73
N PHE A 39 -13.66 -6.13 -36.01
CA PHE A 39 -14.94 -6.62 -36.54
C PHE A 39 -15.28 -7.96 -35.92
N GLY A 40 -16.51 -8.10 -35.45
CA GLY A 40 -16.99 -9.31 -34.80
C GLY A 40 -18.16 -9.02 -33.89
N THR A 41 -18.51 -9.97 -33.06
CA THR A 41 -19.69 -9.87 -32.20
C THR A 41 -19.35 -9.51 -30.75
N ASN A 42 -18.07 -9.58 -30.37
CA ASN A 42 -17.64 -9.37 -28.97
C ASN A 42 -16.63 -8.26 -28.88
N ARG A 43 -16.68 -7.54 -27.77
CA ARG A 43 -15.61 -6.60 -27.41
C ARG A 43 -14.44 -7.39 -26.84
N SER A 44 -13.24 -6.92 -27.14
CA SER A 44 -12.01 -7.54 -26.67
C SER A 44 -11.13 -6.49 -25.99
N PHE A 45 -10.50 -6.88 -24.87
CA PHE A 45 -9.64 -6.01 -24.09
C PHE A 45 -8.32 -6.70 -23.79
N VAL A 46 -7.26 -5.91 -23.72
CA VAL A 46 -5.96 -6.39 -23.26
C VAL A 46 -5.49 -5.51 -22.10
N GLY A 47 -4.54 -6.03 -21.34
CA GLY A 47 -3.95 -5.28 -20.23
C GLY A 47 -3.01 -4.20 -20.72
N GLY A 48 -3.15 -3.01 -20.16
CA GLY A 48 -2.22 -1.91 -20.36
C GLY A 48 -1.26 -1.76 -19.19
N LEU A 49 -1.12 -0.54 -18.67
CA LEU A 49 -0.22 -0.27 -17.56
C LEU A 49 -0.85 -0.64 -16.23
N GLN A 50 -0.02 -1.08 -15.28
CA GLN A 50 -0.46 -1.28 -13.92
C GLN A 50 -0.71 0.08 -13.26
N ASN A 51 -1.79 0.15 -12.49
CA ASN A 51 -2.14 1.36 -11.74
C ASN A 51 -2.49 0.95 -10.32
N ASN A 52 -1.48 0.53 -9.58
CA ASN A 52 -1.64 0.04 -8.22
C ASN A 52 -1.74 1.21 -7.25
N THR A 53 -2.53 1.03 -6.20
CA THR A 53 -2.71 2.08 -5.19
C THR A 53 -2.66 1.43 -3.81
N ILE A 54 -1.91 2.03 -2.91
CA ILE A 54 -1.85 1.61 -1.51
C ILE A 54 -2.24 2.81 -0.66
N THR A 55 -3.30 2.65 0.12
CA THR A 55 -3.74 3.68 1.05
C THR A 55 -3.55 3.16 2.47
N ILE A 56 -2.83 3.89 3.28
CA ILE A 56 -2.51 3.50 4.65
C ILE A 56 -2.83 4.68 5.58
N GLU A 57 -3.53 4.41 6.66
CA GLU A 57 -3.74 5.39 7.72
C GLU A 57 -2.85 5.03 8.90
N PHE A 58 -1.99 5.98 9.27
CA PHE A 58 -1.10 5.83 10.41
C PHE A 58 -1.52 6.74 11.56
N MET A 59 -1.28 6.27 12.77
CA MET A 59 -1.23 7.14 13.93
C MET A 59 0.11 7.89 13.87
N GLN A 60 0.06 9.23 13.87
CA GLN A 60 1.28 10.02 13.69
C GLN A 60 2.24 9.86 14.85
N ASP A 61 3.51 9.75 14.54
CA ASP A 61 4.57 9.54 15.53
C ASP A 61 5.85 10.23 15.05
N PHE A 62 6.31 11.19 15.82
CA PHE A 62 7.50 11.99 15.50
C PHE A 62 8.80 11.42 16.08
N VAL A 63 8.73 10.33 16.81
CA VAL A 63 9.92 9.67 17.33
C VAL A 63 10.79 9.14 16.18
N ALA A 64 12.11 9.17 16.35
CA ALA A 64 13.04 8.71 15.32
C ALA A 64 12.72 7.28 14.87
N ALA A 65 12.87 7.04 13.56
CA ALA A 65 12.60 5.77 12.88
C ALA A 65 11.13 5.34 12.89
N ASN A 66 10.21 6.21 13.28
CA ASN A 66 8.77 5.95 13.22
C ASN A 66 8.15 6.67 12.01
N VAL A 67 6.84 6.97 12.07
CA VAL A 67 6.08 7.39 10.90
C VAL A 67 6.67 8.64 10.23
N GLU A 68 6.82 9.73 10.97
CA GLU A 68 7.29 10.98 10.37
C GLU A 68 8.70 10.87 9.81
N ALA A 69 9.62 10.27 10.59
CA ALA A 69 11.01 10.14 10.15
C ALA A 69 11.16 9.28 8.90
N THR A 70 10.25 8.32 8.70
CA THR A 70 10.28 7.44 7.53
C THR A 70 9.60 8.08 6.32
N ILE A 71 8.44 8.72 6.53
CA ILE A 71 7.57 9.14 5.43
C ILE A 71 7.97 10.50 4.86
N PHE A 72 8.35 11.46 5.70
CA PHE A 72 8.63 12.81 5.23
C PHE A 72 9.66 12.87 4.10
N PRO A 73 10.81 12.15 4.18
CA PRO A 73 11.79 12.17 3.10
C PRO A 73 11.31 11.51 1.81
N LEU A 74 10.24 10.71 1.87
CA LEU A 74 9.75 9.96 0.71
C LEU A 74 8.79 10.76 -0.17
N VAL A 75 8.32 11.92 0.30
CA VAL A 75 7.40 12.74 -0.50
C VAL A 75 8.11 13.20 -1.76
N GLY A 76 7.49 12.95 -2.91
CA GLY A 76 8.08 13.25 -4.20
C GLY A 76 9.10 12.23 -4.68
N GLN A 77 9.22 11.09 -4.00
CA GLN A 77 10.17 10.03 -4.34
C GLN A 77 9.43 8.72 -4.62
N GLN A 78 10.10 7.84 -5.36
CA GLN A 78 9.62 6.47 -5.52
C GLN A 78 10.20 5.61 -4.41
N THR A 79 9.40 4.68 -3.92
CA THR A 79 9.81 3.80 -2.82
C THR A 79 9.19 2.42 -2.99
N SER A 80 9.52 1.52 -2.09
CA SER A 80 8.98 0.17 -2.04
C SER A 80 8.12 0.02 -0.79
N VAL A 81 6.92 -0.55 -0.96
CA VAL A 81 5.99 -0.81 0.13
C VAL A 81 5.63 -2.28 0.11
N THR A 82 5.69 -2.94 1.26
CA THR A 82 5.27 -4.33 1.39
C THR A 82 4.13 -4.44 2.38
N VAL A 83 3.15 -5.29 2.04
CA VAL A 83 1.98 -5.53 2.87
C VAL A 83 1.73 -7.03 2.94
N ARG A 84 1.48 -7.53 4.14
CA ARG A 84 1.13 -8.93 4.37
C ARG A 84 -0.08 -8.97 5.30
N PRO A 85 -1.05 -9.88 5.06
CA PRO A 85 -2.27 -9.91 5.88
C PRO A 85 -2.03 -10.19 7.36
N SER A 86 -0.93 -10.86 7.69
CA SER A 86 -0.59 -11.19 9.07
C SER A 86 0.92 -11.12 9.25
N ALA A 87 1.36 -10.82 10.47
CA ALA A 87 2.78 -10.78 10.81
C ALA A 87 3.44 -12.16 10.84
N ALA A 88 2.68 -13.23 10.62
CA ALA A 88 3.23 -14.58 10.54
C ALA A 88 4.09 -14.76 9.28
N ALA A 89 4.78 -15.90 9.19
CA ALA A 89 5.65 -16.18 8.05
C ALA A 89 4.87 -16.20 6.74
N THR A 90 5.53 -15.77 5.67
CA THR A 90 4.94 -15.75 4.34
C THR A 90 4.61 -17.18 3.88
N SER A 91 3.41 -17.38 3.37
CA SER A 91 2.95 -18.67 2.86
C SER A 91 1.85 -18.45 1.82
N ALA A 92 1.34 -19.55 1.25
CA ALA A 92 0.27 -19.48 0.28
C ALA A 92 -1.02 -18.87 0.86
N THR A 93 -1.23 -19.02 2.17
CA THR A 93 -2.38 -18.44 2.86
C THR A 93 -2.07 -17.09 3.53
N ASN A 94 -0.81 -16.67 3.50
CA ASN A 94 -0.37 -15.39 4.05
C ASN A 94 0.65 -14.77 3.10
N PRO A 95 0.22 -14.36 1.90
CA PRO A 95 1.15 -13.88 0.89
C PRO A 95 1.71 -12.50 1.22
N LEU A 96 2.94 -12.25 0.78
CA LEU A 96 3.57 -10.95 0.86
C LEU A 96 3.39 -10.22 -0.46
N TYR A 97 2.78 -9.05 -0.41
CA TYR A 97 2.63 -8.18 -1.58
C TYR A 97 3.68 -7.09 -1.52
N THR A 98 4.48 -7.00 -2.58
CA THR A 98 5.53 -5.99 -2.69
C THR A 98 5.22 -5.09 -3.88
N VAL A 99 5.13 -3.79 -3.64
CA VAL A 99 4.97 -2.79 -4.70
C VAL A 99 6.26 -1.99 -4.77
N SER A 100 6.96 -2.13 -5.89
CA SER A 100 8.24 -1.46 -6.13
C SER A 100 8.05 -0.24 -7.03
N GLY A 101 8.76 0.84 -6.74
CA GLY A 101 8.68 2.04 -7.56
C GLY A 101 7.37 2.80 -7.40
N THR A 102 6.68 2.63 -6.29
CA THR A 102 5.45 3.37 -6.02
C THR A 102 5.77 4.80 -5.56
N PHE A 103 4.93 5.74 -5.93
CA PHE A 103 5.19 7.17 -5.74
C PHE A 103 4.31 7.74 -4.65
N LEU A 104 4.93 8.49 -3.73
CA LEU A 104 4.21 9.22 -2.68
C LEU A 104 4.20 10.70 -3.05
N SER A 105 3.01 11.23 -3.34
CA SER A 105 2.87 12.61 -3.81
C SER A 105 2.60 13.62 -2.69
N SER A 106 2.04 13.17 -1.58
CA SER A 106 1.67 14.09 -0.51
C SER A 106 1.70 13.39 0.85
N HIS A 107 1.86 14.21 1.87
CA HIS A 107 1.90 13.76 3.25
C HIS A 107 1.33 14.87 4.12
N THR A 108 0.48 14.50 5.07
CA THR A 108 -0.11 15.44 6.01
C THR A 108 0.48 15.18 7.40
N PRO A 109 1.59 15.85 7.74
CA PRO A 109 2.29 15.54 8.99
C PRO A 109 1.54 15.97 10.25
N VAL A 110 0.68 16.97 10.15
CA VAL A 110 -0.10 17.44 11.29
C VAL A 110 -1.57 17.49 10.90
N SER A 111 -2.39 16.68 11.56
CA SER A 111 -3.81 16.61 11.29
C SER A 111 -4.53 16.11 12.54
N GLY A 112 -5.59 16.80 12.93
CA GLY A 112 -6.40 16.41 14.08
C GLY A 112 -7.03 17.61 14.74
N ALA A 113 -7.94 17.35 15.66
CA ALA A 113 -8.61 18.37 16.46
C ALA A 113 -8.21 18.21 17.92
N VAL A 114 -8.54 19.20 18.73
CA VAL A 114 -8.26 19.14 20.17
C VAL A 114 -8.94 17.92 20.78
N GLY A 115 -8.18 17.11 21.48
CA GLY A 115 -8.69 15.90 22.13
C GLY A 115 -8.73 14.68 21.23
N GLU A 116 -8.31 14.78 19.98
CA GLU A 116 -8.28 13.66 19.05
C GLU A 116 -6.86 13.18 18.79
N LEU A 117 -6.72 11.89 18.49
CA LEU A 117 -5.46 11.31 18.09
C LEU A 117 -5.06 11.84 16.71
N ALA A 118 -3.83 12.31 16.59
CA ALA A 118 -3.31 12.77 15.31
C ALA A 118 -3.13 11.59 14.36
N MET A 119 -3.68 11.70 13.16
CA MET A 119 -3.62 10.65 12.13
C MET A 119 -3.02 11.22 10.86
N THR A 120 -2.38 10.36 10.08
CA THR A 120 -1.93 10.73 8.76
C THR A 120 -2.36 9.65 7.78
N SER A 121 -2.97 10.08 6.68
CA SER A 121 -3.40 9.18 5.61
C SER A 121 -2.49 9.36 4.41
N LEU A 122 -1.96 8.26 3.90
CA LEU A 122 -1.00 8.26 2.80
C LEU A 122 -1.53 7.42 1.65
N THR A 123 -1.34 7.92 0.44
CA THR A 123 -1.67 7.16 -0.77
C THR A 123 -0.42 7.07 -1.65
N PHE A 124 0.02 5.84 -1.86
CA PHE A 124 1.09 5.53 -2.80
C PHE A 124 0.46 5.09 -4.11
N THR A 125 0.93 5.61 -5.23
CA THR A 125 0.37 5.31 -6.54
C THR A 125 1.42 4.78 -7.48
N GLY A 126 1.00 3.87 -8.37
CA GLY A 126 1.86 3.29 -9.38
C GLY A 126 2.76 2.20 -8.85
N GLY A 127 3.79 1.87 -9.62
CA GLY A 127 4.74 0.82 -9.27
C GLY A 127 4.33 -0.54 -9.79
N THR A 128 5.13 -1.54 -9.46
CA THR A 128 4.92 -2.92 -9.90
C THR A 128 4.63 -3.80 -8.70
N LEU A 129 3.51 -4.50 -8.75
CA LEU A 129 3.09 -5.42 -7.68
C LEU A 129 3.62 -6.83 -7.95
N VAL A 130 4.22 -7.42 -6.94
CA VAL A 130 4.65 -8.82 -6.95
C VAL A 130 4.08 -9.52 -5.73
N LYS A 131 3.47 -10.68 -5.96
CA LYS A 131 2.94 -11.51 -4.89
C LYS A 131 3.92 -12.63 -4.59
N THR A 132 4.32 -12.75 -3.34
CA THR A 132 5.24 -13.79 -2.86
C THR A 132 4.51 -14.70 -1.89
N THR A 133 4.63 -16.02 -2.09
CA THR A 133 3.94 -17.02 -1.25
C THR A 133 4.89 -17.93 -0.47
N SER A 134 6.18 -17.66 -0.53
CA SER A 134 7.14 -18.45 0.25
C SER A 134 8.44 -17.68 0.46
#